data_f07b4c8b0c43a8d938d89d834e6c953e
#
_entry.id   f07b4c8b0c43a8d938d89d834e6c953e
#
_cell.length_a   1.000
_cell.length_b   1.000
_cell.length_c   1.000
_cell.angle_alpha   90.00
_cell.angle_beta   90.00
_cell.angle_gamma   90.00
#
_symmetry.space_group_name_H-M   'P 1'
#
loop_
_entity.id
_entity.type
_entity.pdbx_description
1 polymer ?
#
loop_
_entity_poly.entity_id
_entity_poly.type
_entity_poly.pdbx_seq_one_letter_code
_entity_poly.pdbx_strand_id
1 'polypeptide(L)'
;MKIVKVSDIKSNPINEQIYDLSGIEELAASIDEVGLLQSITVNQSHTVISGHRRLEAIKSLGWDEVSVEVIKTRKDTEAALIVHYNKQREKSCREIINEYRVLKDSLSQKSGFVHLNKTSNTSLSHKNTRKEISQSLGVADSRLGKMLFIEKHRPDFIRFIDTDTISLNEAYTAVRRTREDKQPALAKGTWNSLNENSADFVFHHKSSKRMDEVQDGSVNLVLTSPPYWTKRVYTTEGLGNEKDPDEFVDNLTEHMR
;
A
#
# COMPACT_ATOMS: atom_id res chain seq x y z
N MET A 1 -30.59 -20.01 9.04
CA MET A 1 -30.62 -18.60 9.42
C MET A 1 -31.19 -18.48 10.82
N LYS A 2 -30.72 -17.54 11.63
CA LYS A 2 -31.14 -17.33 13.02
C LYS A 2 -31.42 -15.82 13.20
N ILE A 3 -32.51 -15.46 13.86
CA ILE A 3 -32.76 -14.06 14.23
C ILE A 3 -31.98 -13.78 15.52
N VAL A 4 -31.23 -12.68 15.53
CA VAL A 4 -30.37 -12.25 16.64
C VAL A 4 -30.55 -10.75 16.85
N LYS A 5 -30.53 -10.30 18.11
CA LYS A 5 -30.54 -8.88 18.43
C LYS A 5 -29.25 -8.21 17.89
N VAL A 6 -29.40 -7.06 17.26
CA VAL A 6 -28.28 -6.30 16.70
C VAL A 6 -27.25 -5.95 17.79
N SER A 7 -27.73 -5.68 19.02
CA SER A 7 -26.90 -5.43 20.19
C SER A 7 -25.99 -6.60 20.59
N ASP A 8 -26.35 -7.83 20.26
CA ASP A 8 -25.60 -9.05 20.60
C ASP A 8 -24.54 -9.40 19.56
N ILE A 9 -24.54 -8.72 18.40
CA ILE A 9 -23.59 -8.95 17.32
C ILE A 9 -22.35 -8.08 17.54
N LYS A 10 -21.20 -8.73 17.54
CA LYS A 10 -19.90 -8.08 17.76
C LYS A 10 -19.15 -7.93 16.44
N SER A 11 -18.57 -6.75 16.21
CA SER A 11 -17.60 -6.56 15.13
C SER A 11 -16.36 -7.41 15.35
N ASN A 12 -15.72 -7.85 14.27
CA ASN A 12 -14.47 -8.61 14.37
C ASN A 12 -13.27 -7.66 14.23
N PRO A 13 -12.40 -7.56 15.25
CA PRO A 13 -11.27 -6.65 15.23
C PRO A 13 -10.28 -6.92 14.09
N ILE A 14 -10.24 -8.15 13.56
CA ILE A 14 -9.42 -8.48 12.39
C ILE A 14 -9.90 -7.71 11.15
N ASN A 15 -11.22 -7.55 10.99
CA ASN A 15 -11.76 -6.80 9.86
C ASN A 15 -11.36 -5.32 9.92
N GLU A 16 -11.39 -4.70 11.09
CA GLU A 16 -11.02 -3.30 11.30
C GLU A 16 -9.53 -3.03 11.00
N GLN A 17 -8.67 -4.03 11.20
CA GLN A 17 -7.24 -3.96 10.84
C GLN A 17 -7.00 -3.99 9.33
N ILE A 18 -7.92 -4.56 8.56
CA ILE A 18 -7.74 -4.81 7.12
C ILE A 18 -8.49 -3.78 6.29
N TYR A 19 -9.79 -3.58 6.56
CA TYR A 19 -10.73 -2.89 5.69
C TYR A 19 -11.26 -1.60 6.30
N ASP A 20 -11.40 -0.60 5.43
CA ASP A 20 -12.13 0.61 5.74
C ASP A 20 -13.65 0.36 5.64
N LEU A 21 -14.41 1.01 6.52
CA LEU A 21 -15.87 0.97 6.58
C LEU A 21 -16.50 2.17 5.85
N SER A 22 -15.95 2.59 4.72
CA SER A 22 -16.50 3.68 3.91
C SER A 22 -17.84 3.31 3.22
N GLY A 23 -18.64 4.33 2.87
CA GLY A 23 -19.90 4.17 2.13
C GLY A 23 -21.01 3.46 2.92
N ILE A 24 -21.09 3.69 4.25
CA ILE A 24 -22.11 3.11 5.11
C ILE A 24 -23.46 3.77 4.84
N GLU A 25 -23.49 5.09 4.65
CA GLU A 25 -24.74 5.84 4.43
C GLU A 25 -25.46 5.40 3.15
N GLU A 26 -24.73 5.23 2.05
CA GLU A 26 -25.30 4.74 0.79
C GLU A 26 -25.85 3.32 0.93
N LEU A 27 -25.11 2.47 1.64
CA LEU A 27 -25.55 1.10 1.91
C LEU A 27 -26.77 1.07 2.85
N ALA A 28 -26.83 1.95 3.84
CA ALA A 28 -27.98 2.08 4.74
C ALA A 28 -29.22 2.52 3.96
N ALA A 29 -29.12 3.53 3.09
CA ALA A 29 -30.22 3.96 2.23
C ALA A 29 -30.73 2.81 1.34
N SER A 30 -29.82 2.04 0.74
CA SER A 30 -30.20 0.88 -0.05
C SER A 30 -30.88 -0.22 0.77
N ILE A 31 -30.40 -0.48 2.00
CA ILE A 31 -31.03 -1.48 2.89
C ILE A 31 -32.40 -1.01 3.36
N ASP A 32 -32.59 0.28 3.58
CA ASP A 32 -33.90 0.86 3.97
C ASP A 32 -34.92 0.72 2.83
N GLU A 33 -34.50 0.90 1.59
CA GLU A 33 -35.37 0.82 0.41
C GLU A 33 -35.77 -0.63 0.04
N VAL A 34 -34.79 -1.55 -0.03
CA VAL A 34 -34.99 -2.88 -0.61
C VAL A 34 -34.84 -4.02 0.41
N GLY A 35 -34.48 -3.70 1.65
CA GLY A 35 -34.21 -4.67 2.70
C GLY A 35 -32.81 -5.27 2.61
N LEU A 36 -32.50 -6.12 3.59
CA LEU A 36 -31.23 -6.83 3.66
C LEU A 36 -31.23 -8.05 2.73
N LEU A 37 -30.79 -7.87 1.48
CA LEU A 37 -30.78 -8.94 0.47
C LEU A 37 -29.79 -10.08 0.80
N GLN A 38 -28.71 -9.76 1.50
CA GLN A 38 -27.66 -10.71 1.87
C GLN A 38 -27.42 -10.72 3.37
N SER A 39 -27.63 -11.87 4.03
CA SER A 39 -27.48 -11.99 5.47
C SER A 39 -26.06 -11.73 5.94
N ILE A 40 -25.93 -11.33 7.21
CA ILE A 40 -24.64 -11.21 7.90
C ILE A 40 -24.23 -12.61 8.34
N THR A 41 -22.96 -12.98 8.09
CA THR A 41 -22.40 -14.25 8.55
C THR A 41 -21.63 -14.01 9.84
N VAL A 42 -21.97 -14.76 10.89
CA VAL A 42 -21.35 -14.68 12.22
C VAL A 42 -20.81 -16.04 12.66
N ASN A 43 -19.89 -16.03 13.61
CA ASN A 43 -19.44 -17.26 14.29
C ASN A 43 -20.40 -17.65 15.44
N GLN A 44 -20.09 -18.74 16.17
CA GLN A 44 -20.90 -19.24 17.26
C GLN A 44 -21.07 -18.25 18.44
N SER A 45 -20.15 -17.27 18.56
CA SER A 45 -20.17 -16.21 19.59
C SER A 45 -20.79 -14.90 19.08
N HIS A 46 -21.50 -14.96 17.95
CA HIS A 46 -22.10 -13.82 17.25
C HIS A 46 -21.09 -12.73 16.83
N THR A 47 -19.82 -13.12 16.62
CA THR A 47 -18.81 -12.21 16.04
C THR A 47 -18.90 -12.28 14.52
N VAL A 48 -18.91 -11.15 13.85
CA VAL A 48 -19.06 -11.06 12.39
C VAL A 48 -17.84 -11.63 11.67
N ILE A 49 -18.10 -12.47 10.69
CA ILE A 49 -17.10 -13.00 9.75
C ILE A 49 -17.27 -12.32 8.39
N SER A 50 -18.51 -12.07 7.95
CA SER A 50 -18.80 -11.34 6.72
C SER A 50 -20.01 -10.43 6.91
N GLY A 51 -19.93 -9.21 6.35
CA GLY A 51 -21.00 -8.24 6.38
C GLY A 51 -20.83 -7.13 7.42
N HIS A 52 -19.61 -6.77 7.79
CA HIS A 52 -19.31 -5.66 8.72
C HIS A 52 -19.97 -4.34 8.31
N ARG A 53 -19.88 -3.95 7.02
CA ARG A 53 -20.55 -2.75 6.50
C ARG A 53 -22.07 -2.85 6.63
N ARG A 54 -22.65 -4.02 6.36
CA ARG A 54 -24.09 -4.27 6.53
C ARG A 54 -24.51 -4.16 7.99
N LEU A 55 -23.69 -4.67 8.92
CA LEU A 55 -23.97 -4.51 10.35
C LEU A 55 -23.99 -3.03 10.75
N GLU A 56 -23.00 -2.24 10.32
CA GLU A 56 -22.97 -0.81 10.66
C GLU A 56 -24.12 -0.04 10.02
N ALA A 57 -24.48 -0.36 8.77
CA ALA A 57 -25.65 0.22 8.12
C ALA A 57 -26.96 -0.12 8.88
N ILE A 58 -27.15 -1.37 9.32
CA ILE A 58 -28.30 -1.79 10.12
C ILE A 58 -28.34 -1.08 11.47
N LYS A 59 -27.21 -0.91 12.14
CA LYS A 59 -27.12 -0.12 13.39
C LYS A 59 -27.53 1.34 13.16
N SER A 60 -27.11 1.96 12.06
CA SER A 60 -27.48 3.34 11.75
C SER A 60 -28.98 3.49 11.44
N LEU A 61 -29.61 2.45 10.91
CA LEU A 61 -31.06 2.39 10.69
C LEU A 61 -31.88 2.07 11.95
N GLY A 62 -31.22 1.76 13.07
CA GLY A 62 -31.88 1.48 14.35
C GLY A 62 -32.62 0.16 14.39
N TRP A 63 -32.23 -0.84 13.60
CA TRP A 63 -32.88 -2.16 13.67
C TRP A 63 -32.58 -2.86 14.99
N ASP A 64 -33.59 -3.44 15.63
CA ASP A 64 -33.48 -4.19 16.87
C ASP A 64 -32.95 -5.62 16.64
N GLU A 65 -33.39 -6.26 15.55
CA GLU A 65 -33.09 -7.64 15.24
C GLU A 65 -32.73 -7.82 13.77
N VAL A 66 -31.91 -8.81 13.48
CA VAL A 66 -31.51 -9.16 12.10
C VAL A 66 -31.36 -10.66 11.94
N SER A 67 -31.67 -11.16 10.74
CA SER A 67 -31.39 -12.55 10.36
C SER A 67 -29.91 -12.74 10.00
N VAL A 68 -29.25 -13.67 10.68
CA VAL A 68 -27.85 -14.00 10.48
C VAL A 68 -27.65 -15.46 10.08
N GLU A 69 -26.57 -15.71 9.35
CA GLU A 69 -26.06 -17.05 9.11
C GLU A 69 -24.99 -17.36 10.17
N VAL A 70 -25.18 -18.41 10.96
CA VAL A 70 -24.20 -18.83 11.96
C VAL A 70 -23.34 -19.94 11.40
N ILE A 71 -22.04 -19.72 11.32
CA ILE A 71 -21.06 -20.72 10.87
C ILE A 71 -20.21 -21.20 12.05
N LYS A 72 -19.79 -22.47 12.01
CA LYS A 72 -18.83 -23.00 12.98
C LYS A 72 -17.43 -22.64 12.51
N THR A 73 -16.74 -21.82 13.31
CA THR A 73 -15.36 -21.41 13.04
C THR A 73 -14.46 -21.78 14.22
N ARG A 74 -13.17 -21.86 13.92
CA ARG A 74 -12.12 -21.87 14.94
C ARG A 74 -11.44 -20.50 14.90
N LYS A 75 -11.05 -19.99 16.06
CA LYS A 75 -10.43 -18.67 16.20
C LYS A 75 -9.18 -18.49 15.30
N ASP A 76 -8.41 -19.54 15.11
CA ASP A 76 -7.23 -19.59 14.27
C ASP A 76 -7.50 -19.56 12.74
N THR A 77 -8.76 -19.78 12.32
CA THR A 77 -9.18 -19.75 10.91
C THR A 77 -9.98 -18.51 10.55
N GLU A 78 -10.39 -17.68 11.49
CA GLU A 78 -11.26 -16.52 11.24
C GLU A 78 -10.62 -15.50 10.30
N ALA A 79 -9.33 -15.21 10.46
CA ALA A 79 -8.61 -14.31 9.57
C ALA A 79 -8.66 -14.76 8.09
N ALA A 80 -8.42 -16.04 7.86
CA ALA A 80 -8.48 -16.61 6.51
C ALA A 80 -9.91 -16.59 5.93
N LEU A 81 -10.92 -16.81 6.77
CA LEU A 81 -12.33 -16.72 6.35
C LEU A 81 -12.72 -15.29 5.99
N ILE A 82 -12.36 -14.29 6.81
CA ILE A 82 -12.62 -12.88 6.53
C ILE A 82 -12.01 -12.48 5.19
N VAL A 83 -10.76 -12.82 4.93
CA VAL A 83 -10.10 -12.56 3.64
C VAL A 83 -10.80 -13.30 2.50
N HIS A 84 -11.19 -14.56 2.70
CA HIS A 84 -11.88 -15.36 1.70
C HIS A 84 -13.23 -14.76 1.28
N TYR A 85 -14.06 -14.33 2.24
CA TYR A 85 -15.35 -13.67 1.98
C TYR A 85 -15.19 -12.33 1.24
N ASN A 86 -14.04 -11.67 1.36
CA ASN A 86 -13.73 -10.40 0.67
C ASN A 86 -12.92 -10.60 -0.62
N LYS A 87 -12.73 -11.84 -1.10
CA LYS A 87 -11.88 -12.13 -2.26
C LYS A 87 -12.34 -11.44 -3.55
N GLN A 88 -13.65 -11.29 -3.73
CA GLN A 88 -14.25 -10.69 -4.93
C GLN A 88 -14.37 -9.15 -4.85
N ARG A 89 -14.06 -8.56 -3.71
CA ARG A 89 -14.11 -7.11 -3.52
C ARG A 89 -12.92 -6.45 -4.24
N GLU A 90 -13.16 -5.31 -4.90
CA GLU A 90 -12.08 -4.40 -5.26
C GLU A 90 -11.38 -3.91 -4.00
N LYS A 91 -10.06 -3.99 -3.99
CA LYS A 91 -9.24 -3.71 -2.83
C LYS A 91 -8.19 -2.66 -3.14
N SER A 92 -8.03 -1.73 -2.23
CA SER A 92 -6.92 -0.80 -2.24
C SER A 92 -5.58 -1.53 -2.02
N CYS A 93 -4.49 -0.88 -2.39
CA CYS A 93 -3.15 -1.37 -2.12
C CYS A 93 -2.91 -1.58 -0.62
N ARG A 94 -3.42 -0.66 0.20
CA ARG A 94 -3.39 -0.72 1.66
C ARG A 94 -4.11 -1.95 2.19
N GLU A 95 -5.33 -2.21 1.72
CA GLU A 95 -6.11 -3.38 2.14
C GLU A 95 -5.40 -4.70 1.79
N ILE A 96 -4.82 -4.82 0.59
CA ILE A 96 -4.06 -6.02 0.18
C ILE A 96 -2.84 -6.25 1.09
N ILE A 97 -2.12 -5.19 1.45
CA ILE A 97 -0.99 -5.28 2.36
C ILE A 97 -1.42 -5.71 3.76
N ASN A 98 -2.54 -5.19 4.25
CA ASN A 98 -3.08 -5.55 5.55
C ASN A 98 -3.56 -7.02 5.58
N GLU A 99 -4.26 -7.47 4.53
CA GLU A 99 -4.62 -8.89 4.37
C GLU A 99 -3.38 -9.80 4.41
N TYR A 100 -2.32 -9.42 3.68
CA TYR A 100 -1.06 -10.15 3.70
C TYR A 100 -0.48 -10.26 5.11
N ARG A 101 -0.47 -9.18 5.88
CA ARG A 101 0.05 -9.18 7.26
C ARG A 101 -0.75 -10.09 8.16
N VAL A 102 -2.06 -9.95 8.16
CA VAL A 102 -2.96 -10.76 8.99
C VAL A 102 -2.82 -12.24 8.66
N LEU A 103 -2.76 -12.61 7.38
CA LEU A 103 -2.56 -14.00 6.96
C LEU A 103 -1.18 -14.52 7.34
N LYS A 104 -0.13 -13.71 7.20
CA LYS A 104 1.23 -14.06 7.60
C LYS A 104 1.33 -14.32 9.11
N ASP A 105 0.70 -13.48 9.92
CA ASP A 105 0.69 -13.63 11.39
C ASP A 105 -0.09 -14.88 11.80
N SER A 106 -1.22 -15.16 11.15
CA SER A 106 -2.00 -16.39 11.36
C SER A 106 -1.21 -17.67 11.01
N LEU A 107 -0.38 -17.61 9.97
CA LEU A 107 0.50 -18.72 9.60
C LEU A 107 1.64 -18.93 10.60
N SER A 108 2.19 -17.85 11.13
CA SER A 108 3.26 -17.93 12.14
C SER A 108 2.80 -18.58 13.44
N GLN A 109 1.49 -18.47 13.77
CA GLN A 109 0.85 -19.13 14.94
C GLN A 109 0.46 -20.60 14.71
N LYS A 110 0.89 -21.21 13.62
CA LYS A 110 0.88 -22.67 13.32
C LYS A 110 -0.45 -23.39 13.10
N SER A 111 -1.61 -22.76 12.95
CA SER A 111 -2.82 -23.59 12.86
C SER A 111 -3.89 -23.25 11.82
N GLY A 112 -3.89 -22.06 11.23
CA GLY A 112 -5.08 -21.61 10.48
C GLY A 112 -5.13 -21.91 8.97
N PHE A 113 -3.99 -21.96 8.31
CA PHE A 113 -3.95 -21.91 6.83
C PHE A 113 -3.94 -23.28 6.12
N VAL A 114 -3.52 -24.34 6.82
CA VAL A 114 -3.36 -25.69 6.23
C VAL A 114 -4.69 -26.28 5.74
N HIS A 115 -5.83 -25.78 6.22
CA HIS A 115 -7.14 -26.34 5.89
C HIS A 115 -7.84 -25.75 4.65
N LEU A 116 -7.38 -24.61 4.13
CA LEU A 116 -8.03 -23.97 2.96
C LEU A 116 -7.50 -24.46 1.61
N ASN A 117 -6.30 -25.04 1.56
CA ASN A 117 -5.69 -25.56 0.33
C ASN A 117 -5.31 -27.04 0.48
N LYS A 118 -6.29 -27.94 0.51
CA LYS A 118 -6.08 -29.39 0.55
C LYS A 118 -5.61 -29.96 -0.79
N THR A 119 -4.46 -29.53 -1.31
CA THR A 119 -3.88 -30.16 -2.51
C THR A 119 -2.37 -30.41 -2.47
N SER A 120 -1.67 -30.08 -1.40
CA SER A 120 -0.26 -30.49 -1.29
C SER A 120 0.19 -30.71 0.15
N ASN A 121 0.54 -31.96 0.44
CA ASN A 121 1.29 -32.38 1.62
C ASN A 121 2.74 -31.86 1.52
N THR A 122 2.97 -30.59 1.81
CA THR A 122 4.34 -30.07 1.87
C THR A 122 4.50 -29.25 3.15
N SER A 123 5.44 -29.68 3.98
CA SER A 123 5.90 -28.93 5.16
C SER A 123 6.33 -27.54 4.72
N LEU A 124 5.68 -26.51 5.28
CA LEU A 124 5.88 -25.09 4.97
C LEU A 124 7.32 -24.67 5.28
N SER A 125 8.14 -24.60 4.24
CA SER A 125 9.43 -23.92 4.28
C SER A 125 9.17 -22.40 4.21
N HIS A 126 9.81 -21.60 5.06
CA HIS A 126 9.72 -20.12 5.10
C HIS A 126 9.95 -19.42 3.75
N LYS A 127 10.47 -20.09 2.75
CA LYS A 127 10.76 -19.55 1.42
C LYS A 127 9.53 -19.34 0.54
N ASN A 128 8.41 -20.01 0.81
CA ASN A 128 7.23 -19.98 -0.07
C ASN A 128 6.03 -19.20 0.50
N THR A 129 6.10 -18.74 1.75
CA THR A 129 4.96 -18.14 2.47
C THR A 129 4.33 -16.96 1.72
N ARG A 130 5.13 -16.06 1.14
CA ARG A 130 4.60 -14.92 0.38
C ARG A 130 3.86 -15.36 -0.88
N LYS A 131 4.41 -16.33 -1.62
CA LYS A 131 3.80 -16.86 -2.84
C LYS A 131 2.47 -17.57 -2.54
N GLU A 132 2.41 -18.33 -1.46
CA GLU A 132 1.18 -19.02 -1.03
C GLU A 132 0.10 -18.00 -0.60
N ILE A 133 0.49 -16.98 0.17
CA ILE A 133 -0.43 -15.92 0.55
C ILE A 133 -0.91 -15.15 -0.70
N SER A 134 -0.02 -14.81 -1.64
CA SER A 134 -0.39 -14.07 -2.85
C SER A 134 -1.43 -14.84 -3.69
N GLN A 135 -1.29 -16.16 -3.78
CA GLN A 135 -2.28 -17.04 -4.44
C GLN A 135 -3.63 -17.01 -3.71
N SER A 136 -3.63 -17.04 -2.38
CA SER A 136 -4.86 -16.95 -1.57
C SER A 136 -5.56 -15.61 -1.75
N LEU A 137 -4.80 -14.53 -1.85
CA LEU A 137 -5.30 -13.18 -2.10
C LEU A 137 -5.79 -12.97 -3.54
N GLY A 138 -5.44 -13.87 -4.47
CA GLY A 138 -5.70 -13.69 -5.90
C GLY A 138 -4.85 -12.60 -6.55
N VAL A 139 -3.70 -12.27 -5.96
CA VAL A 139 -2.79 -11.21 -6.43
C VAL A 139 -1.49 -11.86 -6.92
N ALA A 140 -0.96 -11.39 -8.06
CA ALA A 140 0.33 -11.88 -8.55
C ALA A 140 1.45 -11.61 -7.51
N ASP A 141 2.32 -12.60 -7.26
CA ASP A 141 3.41 -12.49 -6.28
C ASP A 141 4.34 -11.29 -6.56
N SER A 142 4.59 -11.01 -7.84
CA SER A 142 5.38 -9.84 -8.26
C SER A 142 4.70 -8.52 -7.91
N ARG A 143 3.37 -8.42 -8.04
CA ARG A 143 2.57 -7.25 -7.66
C ARG A 143 2.61 -7.05 -6.14
N LEU A 144 2.35 -8.10 -5.39
CA LEU A 144 2.44 -8.07 -3.92
C LEU A 144 3.85 -7.68 -3.45
N GLY A 145 4.89 -8.24 -4.10
CA GLY A 145 6.28 -7.90 -3.78
C GLY A 145 6.60 -6.41 -3.96
N LYS A 146 6.09 -5.77 -5.01
CA LYS A 146 6.24 -4.32 -5.23
C LYS A 146 5.51 -3.51 -4.15
N MET A 147 4.27 -3.88 -3.80
CA MET A 147 3.50 -3.22 -2.74
C MET A 147 4.24 -3.25 -1.41
N LEU A 148 4.69 -4.43 -0.98
CA LEU A 148 5.44 -4.61 0.27
C LEU A 148 6.79 -3.89 0.26
N PHE A 149 7.44 -3.81 -0.88
CA PHE A 149 8.68 -3.06 -1.04
C PHE A 149 8.46 -1.56 -0.86
N ILE A 150 7.43 -1.01 -1.52
CA ILE A 150 7.06 0.41 -1.41
C ILE A 150 6.71 0.72 0.04
N GLU A 151 5.86 -0.08 0.67
CA GLU A 151 5.43 0.15 2.04
C GLU A 151 6.60 0.14 3.04
N LYS A 152 7.57 -0.76 2.83
CA LYS A 152 8.77 -0.83 3.69
C LYS A 152 9.64 0.42 3.59
N HIS A 153 9.74 1.04 2.42
CA HIS A 153 10.72 2.08 2.15
C HIS A 153 10.13 3.49 2.03
N ARG A 154 8.91 3.59 1.52
CA ARG A 154 8.15 4.82 1.32
C ARG A 154 6.64 4.54 1.49
N PRO A 155 6.17 4.34 2.74
CA PRO A 155 4.77 4.02 3.02
C PRO A 155 3.79 5.14 2.60
N ASP A 156 4.27 6.37 2.48
CA ASP A 156 3.53 7.52 1.98
C ASP A 156 3.04 7.34 0.53
N PHE A 157 3.78 6.61 -0.31
CA PHE A 157 3.40 6.35 -1.70
C PHE A 157 2.16 5.44 -1.84
N ILE A 158 1.84 4.62 -0.83
CA ILE A 158 0.66 3.75 -0.87
C ILE A 158 -0.61 4.56 -1.04
N ARG A 159 -0.73 5.71 -0.35
CA ARG A 159 -1.90 6.59 -0.49
C ARG A 159 -2.06 7.11 -1.92
N PHE A 160 -0.98 7.48 -2.59
CA PHE A 160 -1.03 7.98 -3.96
C PHE A 160 -1.39 6.89 -4.97
N ILE A 161 -1.03 5.63 -4.69
CA ILE A 161 -1.46 4.49 -5.49
C ILE A 161 -2.96 4.24 -5.28
N ASP A 162 -3.45 4.29 -4.05
CA ASP A 162 -4.85 4.06 -3.70
C ASP A 162 -5.80 5.16 -4.21
N THR A 163 -5.27 6.36 -4.51
CA THR A 163 -6.01 7.46 -5.14
C THR A 163 -5.77 7.57 -6.65
N ASP A 164 -5.16 6.56 -7.27
CA ASP A 164 -4.81 6.52 -8.70
C ASP A 164 -3.95 7.73 -9.18
N THR A 165 -3.30 8.43 -8.25
CA THR A 165 -2.42 9.56 -8.57
C THR A 165 -1.14 9.10 -9.25
N ILE A 166 -0.61 7.94 -8.85
CA ILE A 166 0.55 7.28 -9.46
C ILE A 166 0.29 5.77 -9.60
N SER A 167 0.84 5.17 -10.63
CA SER A 167 0.76 3.72 -10.78
C SER A 167 1.71 2.98 -9.83
N LEU A 168 1.38 1.73 -9.51
CA LEU A 168 2.25 0.87 -8.69
C LEU A 168 3.67 0.73 -9.28
N ASN A 169 3.79 0.70 -10.61
CA ASN A 169 5.08 0.54 -11.28
C ASN A 169 5.93 1.82 -11.19
N GLU A 170 5.31 2.97 -11.34
CA GLU A 170 5.98 4.28 -11.18
C GLU A 170 6.46 4.45 -9.74
N ALA A 171 5.59 4.20 -8.75
CA ALA A 171 5.95 4.23 -7.34
C ALA A 171 7.13 3.29 -7.02
N TYR A 172 7.06 2.04 -7.49
CA TYR A 172 8.13 1.07 -7.28
C TYR A 172 9.45 1.52 -7.90
N THR A 173 9.41 2.06 -9.11
CA THR A 173 10.61 2.54 -9.82
C THR A 173 11.22 3.76 -9.11
N ALA A 174 10.39 4.70 -8.64
CA ALA A 174 10.83 5.87 -7.88
C ALA A 174 11.52 5.46 -6.57
N VAL A 175 10.87 4.58 -5.78
CA VAL A 175 11.44 4.10 -4.51
C VAL A 175 12.72 3.30 -4.72
N ARG A 176 12.82 2.52 -5.79
CA ARG A 176 14.02 1.76 -6.12
C ARG A 176 15.20 2.68 -6.48
N ARG A 177 14.97 3.68 -7.32
CA ARG A 177 15.99 4.66 -7.71
C ARG A 177 16.55 5.41 -6.50
N THR A 178 15.69 5.92 -5.62
CA THR A 178 16.14 6.63 -4.41
C THR A 178 16.99 5.76 -3.47
N ARG A 179 16.92 4.42 -3.59
CA ARG A 179 17.81 3.50 -2.86
C ARG A 179 19.11 3.24 -3.56
N GLU A 180 19.07 3.11 -4.89
CA GLU A 180 20.28 2.93 -5.70
C GLU A 180 21.19 4.15 -5.59
N ASP A 181 20.62 5.36 -5.57
CA ASP A 181 21.34 6.61 -5.34
C ASP A 181 21.94 6.74 -3.92
N LYS A 182 21.40 5.97 -2.95
CA LYS A 182 21.96 5.91 -1.57
C LYS A 182 23.03 4.84 -1.36
N GLN A 183 23.42 4.09 -2.41
CA GLN A 183 24.56 3.18 -2.33
C GLN A 183 25.83 3.87 -2.87
N PRO A 184 26.69 4.44 -2.01
CA PRO A 184 27.88 5.19 -2.45
C PRO A 184 29.09 4.27 -2.65
N ALA A 185 28.95 3.12 -3.29
CA ALA A 185 30.07 2.17 -3.26
C ALA A 185 30.74 1.88 -4.61
N LEU A 186 30.16 2.26 -5.74
CA LEU A 186 30.76 1.96 -7.04
C LEU A 186 31.33 3.20 -7.79
N ALA A 187 30.91 4.39 -7.38
CA ALA A 187 31.32 5.62 -8.09
C ALA A 187 32.67 6.19 -7.61
N LYS A 188 33.10 5.92 -6.37
CA LYS A 188 34.33 6.56 -5.82
C LYS A 188 35.61 6.14 -6.53
N GLY A 189 35.70 4.93 -7.07
CA GLY A 189 36.92 4.47 -7.77
C GLY A 189 37.03 5.00 -9.19
N THR A 190 35.91 5.16 -9.89
CA THR A 190 35.90 5.59 -11.31
C THR A 190 36.01 7.11 -11.48
N TRP A 191 35.46 7.88 -10.51
CA TRP A 191 35.52 9.34 -10.55
C TRP A 191 36.92 9.90 -10.22
N ASN A 192 37.63 9.26 -9.28
CA ASN A 192 39.02 9.70 -8.95
C ASN A 192 39.99 9.46 -10.11
N SER A 193 39.76 8.41 -10.92
CA SER A 193 40.64 8.14 -12.08
C SER A 193 40.38 9.09 -13.26
N LEU A 194 39.20 9.73 -13.33
CA LEU A 194 38.93 10.73 -14.37
C LEU A 194 39.48 12.12 -14.03
N ASN A 195 39.68 12.43 -12.73
CA ASN A 195 40.18 13.72 -12.27
C ASN A 195 41.70 13.87 -12.38
N GLU A 196 42.47 12.77 -12.53
CA GLU A 196 43.94 12.85 -12.51
C GLU A 196 44.57 13.16 -13.87
N ASN A 197 43.84 13.15 -14.99
CA ASN A 197 44.42 13.20 -16.32
C ASN A 197 43.82 14.17 -17.35
N SER A 198 42.89 15.07 -16.99
CA SER A 198 42.41 16.07 -17.95
C SER A 198 42.21 17.44 -17.29
N ALA A 199 42.95 18.41 -17.78
CA ALA A 199 42.91 19.82 -17.36
C ALA A 199 41.62 20.55 -17.81
N ASP A 200 40.70 19.89 -18.51
CA ASP A 200 39.68 20.56 -19.29
C ASP A 200 38.26 20.53 -18.67
N PHE A 201 38.01 19.85 -17.55
CA PHE A 201 36.73 19.89 -16.87
C PHE A 201 36.81 19.66 -15.35
N VAL A 202 35.87 20.26 -14.64
CA VAL A 202 35.74 20.14 -13.17
C VAL A 202 34.34 19.63 -12.84
N PHE A 203 34.28 18.60 -11.99
CA PHE A 203 33.01 18.08 -11.46
C PHE A 203 32.78 18.53 -10.03
N HIS A 204 31.62 19.13 -9.81
CA HIS A 204 31.15 19.45 -8.48
C HIS A 204 29.92 18.57 -8.13
N HIS A 205 30.07 17.66 -7.17
CA HIS A 205 28.99 16.81 -6.69
C HIS A 205 28.22 17.49 -5.55
N LYS A 206 27.44 18.50 -5.92
CA LYS A 206 26.61 19.27 -4.98
C LYS A 206 25.38 19.85 -5.69
N SER A 207 24.50 20.49 -4.92
CA SER A 207 23.37 21.23 -5.48
C SER A 207 23.86 22.41 -6.30
N SER A 208 23.23 22.65 -7.45
CA SER A 208 23.50 23.83 -8.29
C SER A 208 22.91 25.12 -7.69
N LYS A 209 22.21 25.07 -6.57
CA LYS A 209 21.65 26.24 -5.88
C LYS A 209 22.72 27.25 -5.46
N ARG A 210 23.92 26.79 -5.19
CA ARG A 210 25.08 27.63 -4.87
C ARG A 210 26.31 27.06 -5.56
N MET A 211 26.86 27.81 -6.52
CA MET A 211 28.05 27.44 -7.28
C MET A 211 29.23 28.38 -6.95
N ASP A 212 29.50 28.52 -5.66
CA ASP A 212 30.54 29.43 -5.14
C ASP A 212 31.95 29.17 -5.68
N GLU A 213 32.15 27.98 -6.30
CA GLU A 213 33.44 27.60 -6.94
C GLU A 213 33.55 28.10 -8.39
N VAL A 214 32.46 28.58 -8.97
CA VAL A 214 32.46 29.10 -10.35
C VAL A 214 32.54 30.61 -10.28
N GLN A 215 33.59 31.17 -10.89
CA GLN A 215 33.79 32.61 -10.88
C GLN A 215 32.68 33.32 -11.71
N ASP A 216 32.17 34.42 -11.19
CA ASP A 216 31.19 35.23 -11.88
C ASP A 216 31.68 35.65 -13.28
N GLY A 217 30.80 35.51 -14.26
CA GLY A 217 31.11 35.85 -15.66
C GLY A 217 32.06 34.90 -16.39
N SER A 218 32.46 33.77 -15.79
CA SER A 218 33.35 32.80 -16.41
C SER A 218 32.64 31.79 -17.31
N VAL A 219 31.28 31.68 -17.24
CA VAL A 219 30.47 30.70 -17.99
C VAL A 219 29.85 31.31 -19.21
N ASN A 220 30.19 30.76 -20.38
CA ASN A 220 29.64 31.21 -21.68
C ASN A 220 28.38 30.45 -22.13
N LEU A 221 28.17 29.24 -21.59
CA LEU A 221 26.99 28.39 -21.92
C LEU A 221 26.61 27.58 -20.72
N VAL A 222 25.30 27.60 -20.39
CA VAL A 222 24.68 26.68 -19.44
C VAL A 222 23.80 25.71 -20.21
N LEU A 223 24.07 24.42 -20.10
CA LEU A 223 23.23 23.36 -20.65
C LEU A 223 22.66 22.54 -19.52
N THR A 224 21.37 22.62 -19.28
CA THR A 224 20.69 21.92 -18.18
C THR A 224 19.37 21.33 -18.63
N SER A 225 18.98 20.27 -17.95
CA SER A 225 17.64 19.69 -18.07
C SER A 225 17.02 19.75 -16.66
N PRO A 226 16.22 20.79 -16.39
CA PRO A 226 15.62 20.95 -15.07
C PRO A 226 14.70 19.77 -14.74
N PRO A 227 14.51 19.43 -13.48
CA PRO A 227 13.56 18.42 -13.05
C PRO A 227 12.14 18.73 -13.60
N TYR A 228 11.43 17.69 -13.99
CA TYR A 228 10.03 17.85 -14.40
C TYR A 228 9.15 17.73 -13.17
N TRP A 229 8.32 18.72 -12.91
CA TRP A 229 7.37 18.71 -11.83
C TRP A 229 6.47 17.47 -11.90
N THR A 230 6.37 16.72 -10.80
CA THR A 230 5.58 15.47 -10.64
C THR A 230 5.90 14.31 -11.60
N LYS A 231 6.73 14.51 -12.61
CA LYS A 231 7.03 13.44 -13.59
C LYS A 231 8.11 12.48 -13.12
N ARG A 232 9.03 12.93 -12.27
CA ARG A 232 10.10 12.11 -11.69
C ARG A 232 10.43 12.61 -10.29
N VAL A 233 10.59 11.67 -9.36
CA VAL A 233 11.15 11.96 -8.03
C VAL A 233 12.67 11.84 -8.14
N TYR A 234 13.37 12.96 -8.09
CA TYR A 234 14.83 13.00 -8.20
C TYR A 234 15.52 12.80 -6.84
N THR A 235 15.02 13.45 -5.80
CA THR A 235 15.48 13.32 -4.42
C THR A 235 14.32 13.50 -3.46
N THR A 236 14.53 13.27 -2.17
CA THR A 236 13.52 13.54 -1.14
C THR A 236 13.33 15.04 -0.87
N GLU A 237 14.33 15.84 -1.21
CA GLU A 237 14.36 17.29 -1.08
C GLU A 237 14.92 17.85 -2.40
N GLY A 238 14.24 18.80 -3.02
CA GLY A 238 14.69 19.41 -4.25
C GLY A 238 13.58 19.69 -5.25
N LEU A 239 13.93 20.32 -6.36
CA LEU A 239 13.03 20.68 -7.44
C LEU A 239 12.29 19.47 -8.02
N GLY A 240 10.99 19.67 -8.27
CA GLY A 240 10.11 18.66 -8.84
C GLY A 240 9.26 17.90 -7.82
N ASN A 241 9.42 18.19 -6.50
CA ASN A 241 8.65 17.58 -5.41
C ASN A 241 7.68 18.55 -4.74
N GLU A 242 7.54 19.74 -5.28
CA GLU A 242 6.64 20.79 -4.77
C GLU A 242 5.18 20.34 -4.81
N LYS A 243 4.38 20.88 -3.91
CA LYS A 243 2.96 20.53 -3.78
C LYS A 243 2.10 21.09 -4.91
N ASP A 244 2.49 22.22 -5.46
CA ASP A 244 1.77 22.90 -6.52
C ASP A 244 2.73 23.47 -7.60
N PRO A 245 2.21 23.78 -8.81
CA PRO A 245 3.03 24.24 -9.92
C PRO A 245 3.65 25.62 -9.70
N ASP A 246 3.02 26.50 -8.91
CA ASP A 246 3.52 27.87 -8.71
C ASP A 246 4.76 27.81 -7.79
N GLU A 247 4.73 27.00 -6.71
CA GLU A 247 5.88 26.74 -5.85
C GLU A 247 7.05 26.14 -6.67
N PHE A 248 6.76 25.24 -7.62
CA PHE A 248 7.79 24.66 -8.48
C PHE A 248 8.42 25.73 -9.39
N VAL A 249 7.62 26.61 -10.01
CA VAL A 249 8.12 27.66 -10.88
C VAL A 249 8.98 28.66 -10.10
N ASP A 250 8.56 29.04 -8.90
CA ASP A 250 9.32 29.94 -8.04
C ASP A 250 10.67 29.36 -7.65
N ASN A 251 10.69 28.10 -7.19
CA ASN A 251 11.90 27.38 -6.84
C ASN A 251 12.83 27.19 -8.04
N LEU A 252 12.30 26.86 -9.21
CA LEU A 252 13.06 26.74 -10.45
C LEU A 252 13.68 28.07 -10.85
N THR A 253 12.91 29.16 -10.75
CA THR A 253 13.40 30.51 -11.10
C THR A 253 14.51 30.95 -10.15
N GLU A 254 14.42 30.65 -8.86
CA GLU A 254 15.47 30.94 -7.88
C GLU A 254 16.78 30.17 -8.21
N HIS A 255 16.67 28.94 -8.70
CA HIS A 255 17.85 28.14 -9.09
C HIS A 255 18.49 28.59 -10.41
N MET A 256 17.76 29.30 -11.26
CA MET A 256 18.23 29.75 -12.58
C MET A 256 18.80 31.18 -12.56
N ARG A 257 18.69 31.89 -11.44
CA ARG A 257 19.28 33.22 -11.20
C ARG A 257 20.68 33.13 -10.66
#